data_cf5e22ebeff63cdfd29c2e10125892d7
#
_entry.id   cf5e22ebeff63cdfd29c2e10125892d7
#
_cell.length_a   1.000
_cell.length_b   1.000
_cell.length_c   1.000
_cell.angle_alpha   90.00
_cell.angle_beta   90.00
_cell.angle_gamma   90.00
#
_symmetry.space_group_name_H-M   'P 1'
#
loop_
_entity.id
_entity.type
_entity.pdbx_description
1 polymer ?
#
loop_
_entity_poly.entity_id
_entity_poly.type
_entity_poly.pdbx_seq_one_letter_code
_entity_poly.pdbx_strand_id
1 'polypeptide(L)'
;MRVLVTGGAGYVGSVLIPQLLGSGYEVTVLDNLRYGGQTLLPHFSCEGFDFIKGDVGDAETVKRCVGEVDAVIHLAAIVGFPACRKYPEVAETTNVQGTRNVAEAVSENQPLVFASTGSNYGKLDAICTEESPLNPVSFYAITKTQGEEIVMETAGGTVLRFATAFGASPRMRLDLLVNDFVHQAVVNKQLIVYESGFRRTFIHVRDMGKAIQFSLENYDQMRNNSYNVGHESLNYTKEDIANAIRERVPFYLHYAEVGTDPDQRDYEVSYKKIQEIGYETTVTLDEGISELIRVVDAIDVTSPWLNV
;
A
#
# COMPACT_ATOMS: atom_id res chain seq x y z
N MET A 1 -2.51 23.93 -0.46
CA MET A 1 -2.90 23.02 0.66
C MET A 1 -1.67 22.29 1.11
N ARG A 2 -1.38 22.33 2.41
CA ARG A 2 -0.28 21.60 3.04
C ARG A 2 -0.78 20.25 3.56
N VAL A 3 -0.09 19.17 3.18
CA VAL A 3 -0.49 17.80 3.51
C VAL A 3 0.61 17.10 4.31
N LEU A 4 0.26 16.51 5.44
CA LEU A 4 1.14 15.60 6.17
C LEU A 4 1.05 14.21 5.56
N VAL A 5 2.20 13.62 5.17
CA VAL A 5 2.29 12.22 4.76
C VAL A 5 3.09 11.46 5.79
N THR A 6 2.44 10.65 6.63
CA THR A 6 3.16 9.74 7.52
C THR A 6 3.63 8.51 6.77
N GLY A 7 4.85 8.04 7.00
CA GLY A 7 5.41 6.91 6.24
C GLY A 7 5.81 7.27 4.81
N GLY A 8 6.12 8.54 4.55
CA GLY A 8 6.41 9.06 3.21
C GLY A 8 7.70 8.50 2.58
N ALA A 9 8.66 8.02 3.37
CA ALA A 9 9.86 7.36 2.85
C ALA A 9 9.62 5.90 2.39
N GLY A 10 8.41 5.37 2.61
CA GLY A 10 8.01 4.01 2.28
C GLY A 10 7.71 3.77 0.79
N TYR A 11 7.28 2.54 0.46
CA TYR A 11 6.98 2.10 -0.90
C TYR A 11 5.92 2.96 -1.61
N VAL A 12 4.78 3.18 -0.98
CA VAL A 12 3.71 4.03 -1.54
C VAL A 12 4.08 5.51 -1.42
N GLY A 13 4.57 5.94 -0.26
CA GLY A 13 4.89 7.34 0.01
C GLY A 13 5.90 7.93 -0.96
N SER A 14 6.96 7.19 -1.31
CA SER A 14 7.99 7.67 -2.24
C SER A 14 7.50 7.85 -3.70
N VAL A 15 6.37 7.25 -4.06
CA VAL A 15 5.68 7.48 -5.35
C VAL A 15 4.66 8.61 -5.22
N LEU A 16 3.96 8.69 -4.10
CA LEU A 16 2.93 9.68 -3.84
C LEU A 16 3.51 11.11 -3.70
N ILE A 17 4.63 11.27 -2.99
CA ILE A 17 5.21 12.60 -2.74
C ILE A 17 5.42 13.40 -4.04
N PRO A 18 6.13 12.88 -5.08
CA PRO A 18 6.30 13.63 -6.32
C PRO A 18 4.98 13.89 -7.07
N GLN A 19 3.95 13.02 -6.91
CA GLN A 19 2.62 13.27 -7.49
C GLN A 19 1.96 14.48 -6.80
N LEU A 20 1.98 14.54 -5.47
CA LEU A 20 1.41 15.65 -4.70
C LEU A 20 2.14 16.97 -4.99
N LEU A 21 3.47 16.98 -4.95
CA LEU A 21 4.28 18.17 -5.27
C LEU A 21 4.02 18.65 -6.71
N GLY A 22 3.94 17.70 -7.68
CA GLY A 22 3.63 18.01 -9.08
C GLY A 22 2.22 18.56 -9.29
N SER A 23 1.30 18.28 -8.37
CA SER A 23 -0.07 18.81 -8.35
C SER A 23 -0.20 20.11 -7.52
N GLY A 24 0.90 20.68 -7.03
CA GLY A 24 0.92 21.96 -6.33
C GLY A 24 0.58 21.88 -4.83
N TYR A 25 0.62 20.69 -4.22
CA TYR A 25 0.52 20.57 -2.77
C TYR A 25 1.86 20.90 -2.10
N GLU A 26 1.80 21.46 -0.90
CA GLU A 26 2.93 21.47 0.02
C GLU A 26 2.89 20.15 0.83
N VAL A 27 4.02 19.46 0.91
CA VAL A 27 4.11 18.13 1.52
C VAL A 27 5.07 18.14 2.69
N THR A 28 4.57 17.86 3.87
CA THR A 28 5.38 17.56 5.06
C THR A 28 5.38 16.04 5.27
N VAL A 29 6.56 15.43 5.35
CA VAL A 29 6.71 14.00 5.62
C VAL A 29 7.08 13.77 7.07
N LEU A 30 6.34 12.89 7.77
CA LEU A 30 6.72 12.32 9.06
C LEU A 30 7.10 10.86 8.87
N ASP A 31 8.38 10.51 9.10
CA ASP A 31 8.88 9.14 8.96
C ASP A 31 10.02 8.86 9.95
N ASN A 32 10.05 7.67 10.53
CA ASN A 32 11.13 7.26 11.45
C ASN A 32 12.37 6.71 10.72
N LEU A 33 12.30 6.59 9.40
CA LEU A 33 13.34 6.07 8.51
C LEU A 33 13.76 4.63 8.81
N ARG A 34 12.84 3.79 9.29
CA ARG A 34 13.08 2.38 9.57
C ARG A 34 13.69 1.63 8.36
N TYR A 35 13.27 2.01 7.17
CA TYR A 35 13.73 1.42 5.90
C TYR A 35 14.63 2.35 5.09
N GLY A 36 15.24 3.36 5.72
CA GLY A 36 16.07 4.37 5.08
C GLY A 36 15.30 5.59 4.58
N GLY A 37 16.03 6.63 4.19
CA GLY A 37 15.45 7.92 3.77
C GLY A 37 15.92 8.40 2.40
N GLN A 38 16.65 7.57 1.66
CA GLN A 38 17.26 7.93 0.36
C GLN A 38 16.21 8.38 -0.66
N THR A 39 14.99 7.84 -0.56
CA THR A 39 13.86 8.18 -1.44
C THR A 39 13.40 9.63 -1.30
N LEU A 40 13.70 10.29 -0.19
CA LEU A 40 13.33 11.67 0.07
C LEU A 40 14.35 12.69 -0.47
N LEU A 41 15.59 12.25 -0.73
CA LEU A 41 16.67 13.16 -1.14
C LEU A 41 16.35 14.03 -2.36
N PRO A 42 15.68 13.52 -3.42
CA PRO A 42 15.34 14.35 -4.58
C PRO A 42 14.40 15.51 -4.26
N HIS A 43 13.65 15.45 -3.17
CA HIS A 43 12.60 16.40 -2.84
C HIS A 43 13.09 17.59 -1.99
N PHE A 44 14.26 17.49 -1.34
CA PHE A 44 14.80 18.58 -0.50
C PHE A 44 15.11 19.88 -1.27
N SER A 45 15.21 19.81 -2.61
CA SER A 45 15.35 20.99 -3.48
C SER A 45 14.01 21.55 -3.97
N CYS A 46 12.89 20.87 -3.68
CA CYS A 46 11.56 21.32 -4.11
C CYS A 46 10.99 22.33 -3.13
N GLU A 47 10.49 23.45 -3.62
CA GLU A 47 9.63 24.32 -2.81
C GLU A 47 8.40 23.57 -2.36
N GLY A 48 7.97 23.75 -1.11
CA GLY A 48 6.80 23.09 -0.54
C GLY A 48 7.07 21.66 -0.03
N PHE A 49 8.31 21.17 -0.01
CA PHE A 49 8.67 19.92 0.64
C PHE A 49 9.33 20.16 2.00
N ASP A 50 8.83 19.45 3.00
CA ASP A 50 9.41 19.45 4.35
C ASP A 50 9.49 18.04 4.93
N PHE A 51 10.45 17.80 5.84
CA PHE A 51 10.68 16.49 6.43
C PHE A 51 10.91 16.58 7.94
N ILE A 52 10.17 15.77 8.67
CA ILE A 52 10.30 15.61 10.12
C ILE A 52 10.65 14.14 10.42
N LYS A 53 11.83 13.91 10.99
CA LYS A 53 12.18 12.59 11.51
C LYS A 53 11.47 12.36 12.83
N GLY A 54 10.55 11.38 12.85
CA GLY A 54 9.79 11.05 14.06
C GLY A 54 8.96 9.79 13.87
N ASP A 55 8.41 9.29 14.95
CA ASP A 55 7.60 8.07 14.98
C ASP A 55 6.13 8.41 15.26
N VAL A 56 5.19 7.78 14.55
CA VAL A 56 3.76 7.95 14.80
C VAL A 56 3.31 7.41 16.17
N GLY A 57 4.12 6.56 16.79
CA GLY A 57 3.94 6.13 18.18
C GLY A 57 4.15 7.25 19.22
N ASP A 58 4.80 8.36 18.84
CA ASP A 58 4.98 9.54 19.69
C ASP A 58 3.84 10.54 19.47
N ALA A 59 2.87 10.55 20.39
CA ALA A 59 1.66 11.38 20.32
C ALA A 59 1.96 12.89 20.26
N GLU A 60 2.99 13.37 20.95
CA GLU A 60 3.34 14.79 20.97
C GLU A 60 3.91 15.24 19.61
N THR A 61 4.77 14.41 19.00
CA THR A 61 5.27 14.66 17.66
C THR A 61 4.14 14.65 16.63
N VAL A 62 3.23 13.65 16.70
CA VAL A 62 2.08 13.56 15.80
C VAL A 62 1.18 14.78 15.93
N LYS A 63 0.80 15.16 17.17
CA LYS A 63 -0.06 16.31 17.43
C LYS A 63 0.51 17.61 16.87
N ARG A 64 1.81 17.84 17.05
CA ARG A 64 2.48 19.01 16.47
C ARG A 64 2.42 18.99 14.94
N CYS A 65 2.79 17.87 14.30
CA CYS A 65 2.80 17.77 12.86
C CYS A 65 1.41 17.92 12.22
N VAL A 66 0.38 17.30 12.84
CA VAL A 66 -1.01 17.39 12.36
C VAL A 66 -1.57 18.81 12.54
N GLY A 67 -1.20 19.51 13.61
CA GLY A 67 -1.64 20.89 13.88
C GLY A 67 -1.09 21.95 12.90
N GLU A 68 -0.07 21.61 12.10
CA GLU A 68 0.61 22.53 11.16
C GLU A 68 0.19 22.33 9.69
N VAL A 69 -0.79 21.44 9.43
CA VAL A 69 -1.18 21.05 8.06
C VAL A 69 -2.69 21.11 7.83
N ASP A 70 -3.10 21.19 6.58
CA ASP A 70 -4.51 21.25 6.19
C ASP A 70 -5.14 19.87 6.09
N ALA A 71 -4.36 18.82 5.79
CA ALA A 71 -4.85 17.45 5.60
C ALA A 71 -3.78 16.41 5.98
N VAL A 72 -4.21 15.19 6.29
CA VAL A 72 -3.34 14.08 6.69
C VAL A 72 -3.55 12.85 5.79
N ILE A 73 -2.46 12.31 5.28
CA ILE A 73 -2.38 11.00 4.61
C ILE A 73 -1.60 10.06 5.52
N HIS A 74 -2.29 9.06 6.08
CA HIS A 74 -1.67 8.13 7.02
C HIS A 74 -1.27 6.82 6.34
N LEU A 75 0.04 6.71 5.97
CA LEU A 75 0.65 5.52 5.35
C LEU A 75 1.58 4.76 6.31
N ALA A 76 2.02 5.38 7.41
CA ALA A 76 2.96 4.77 8.34
C ALA A 76 2.40 3.48 8.92
N ALA A 77 3.06 2.36 8.62
CA ALA A 77 2.68 1.04 9.11
C ALA A 77 3.83 0.03 8.97
N ILE A 78 3.85 -0.97 9.83
CA ILE A 78 4.56 -2.22 9.56
C ILE A 78 3.66 -3.05 8.64
N VAL A 79 4.11 -3.32 7.41
CA VAL A 79 3.27 -3.86 6.34
C VAL A 79 3.67 -5.27 5.96
N GLY A 80 2.67 -6.15 5.83
CA GLY A 80 2.80 -7.52 5.35
C GLY A 80 2.91 -8.54 6.47
N PHE A 81 2.45 -9.78 6.15
CA PHE A 81 2.43 -10.89 7.09
C PHE A 81 3.80 -11.20 7.71
N PRO A 82 4.92 -11.29 6.93
CA PRO A 82 6.21 -11.65 7.48
C PRO A 82 6.74 -10.61 8.48
N ALA A 83 6.64 -9.32 8.15
CA ALA A 83 7.14 -8.23 9.00
C ALA A 83 6.37 -8.10 10.31
N CYS A 84 5.02 -8.17 10.26
CA CYS A 84 4.19 -8.10 11.45
C CYS A 84 4.39 -9.33 12.36
N ARG A 85 4.63 -10.51 11.77
CA ARG A 85 4.94 -11.72 12.55
C ARG A 85 6.30 -11.63 13.24
N LYS A 86 7.29 -11.03 12.57
CA LYS A 86 8.65 -10.89 13.10
C LYS A 86 8.75 -9.81 14.19
N TYR A 87 7.96 -8.75 14.06
CA TYR A 87 7.98 -7.59 14.95
C TYR A 87 6.57 -7.21 15.45
N PRO A 88 5.90 -8.12 16.20
CA PRO A 88 4.49 -7.93 16.57
C PRO A 88 4.26 -6.70 17.46
N GLU A 89 5.12 -6.44 18.43
CA GLU A 89 5.00 -5.28 19.31
C GLU A 89 5.18 -3.95 18.56
N VAL A 90 6.12 -3.91 17.61
CA VAL A 90 6.33 -2.73 16.77
C VAL A 90 5.13 -2.54 15.82
N ALA A 91 4.58 -3.65 15.28
CA ALA A 91 3.38 -3.58 14.45
C ALA A 91 2.17 -3.05 15.23
N GLU A 92 1.97 -3.51 16.46
CA GLU A 92 0.90 -3.01 17.34
C GLU A 92 1.09 -1.51 17.63
N THR A 93 2.28 -1.11 18.05
CA THR A 93 2.59 0.29 18.37
C THR A 93 2.42 1.20 17.15
N THR A 94 2.93 0.78 15.98
CA THR A 94 2.87 1.62 14.77
C THR A 94 1.48 1.62 14.14
N ASN A 95 0.88 0.42 13.95
CA ASN A 95 -0.35 0.29 13.16
C ASN A 95 -1.61 0.64 13.95
N VAL A 96 -1.61 0.39 15.27
CA VAL A 96 -2.79 0.64 16.11
C VAL A 96 -2.60 1.91 16.93
N GLN A 97 -1.58 1.98 17.78
CA GLN A 97 -1.39 3.18 18.63
C GLN A 97 -1.02 4.40 17.78
N GLY A 98 -0.14 4.23 16.75
CA GLY A 98 0.21 5.31 15.84
C GLY A 98 -0.99 5.84 15.04
N THR A 99 -1.88 4.93 14.59
CA THR A 99 -3.14 5.34 13.94
C THR A 99 -4.06 6.08 14.91
N ARG A 100 -4.14 5.65 16.17
CA ARG A 100 -4.90 6.35 17.22
C ARG A 100 -4.36 7.76 17.46
N ASN A 101 -3.05 7.90 17.62
CA ASN A 101 -2.41 9.20 17.81
C ASN A 101 -2.72 10.16 16.65
N VAL A 102 -2.71 9.67 15.40
CA VAL A 102 -3.05 10.48 14.22
C VAL A 102 -4.54 10.85 14.22
N ALA A 103 -5.44 9.89 14.44
CA ALA A 103 -6.89 10.13 14.44
C ALA A 103 -7.33 11.09 15.53
N GLU A 104 -6.75 11.00 16.75
CA GLU A 104 -7.05 11.90 17.87
C GLU A 104 -6.45 13.31 17.68
N ALA A 105 -5.40 13.45 16.87
CA ALA A 105 -4.79 14.75 16.59
C ALA A 105 -5.51 15.54 15.48
N VAL A 106 -6.25 14.85 14.60
CA VAL A 106 -6.98 15.45 13.48
C VAL A 106 -8.17 16.25 14.01
N SER A 107 -8.34 17.48 13.54
CA SER A 107 -9.50 18.31 13.88
C SER A 107 -10.74 17.92 13.07
N GLU A 108 -11.95 18.31 13.54
CA GLU A 108 -13.26 17.86 13.02
C GLU A 108 -13.45 18.01 11.50
N ASN A 109 -12.83 19.02 10.89
CA ASN A 109 -12.96 19.27 9.44
C ASN A 109 -11.67 19.05 8.67
N GLN A 110 -10.63 18.50 9.31
CA GLN A 110 -9.35 18.24 8.67
C GLN A 110 -9.38 16.89 7.96
N PRO A 111 -9.17 16.83 6.64
CA PRO A 111 -9.15 15.58 5.91
C PRO A 111 -8.12 14.58 6.45
N LEU A 112 -8.59 13.34 6.67
CA LEU A 112 -7.74 12.19 6.98
C LEU A 112 -8.00 11.09 5.98
N VAL A 113 -6.97 10.71 5.21
CA VAL A 113 -6.99 9.55 4.32
C VAL A 113 -6.11 8.45 4.90
N PHE A 114 -6.70 7.30 5.18
CA PHE A 114 -6.03 6.14 5.78
C PHE A 114 -5.85 5.02 4.77
N ALA A 115 -4.60 4.59 4.58
CA ALA A 115 -4.29 3.43 3.76
C ALA A 115 -4.54 2.14 4.52
N SER A 116 -5.62 1.45 4.19
CA SER A 116 -5.97 0.11 4.65
C SER A 116 -5.69 -0.97 3.58
N THR A 117 -6.28 -2.14 3.70
CA THR A 117 -5.95 -3.31 2.88
C THR A 117 -7.16 -4.22 2.65
N GLY A 118 -7.29 -4.76 1.44
CA GLY A 118 -8.25 -5.83 1.15
C GLY A 118 -7.99 -7.13 1.93
N SER A 119 -6.82 -7.29 2.56
CA SER A 119 -6.53 -8.44 3.42
C SER A 119 -7.47 -8.56 4.63
N ASN A 120 -8.20 -7.49 4.95
CA ASN A 120 -9.17 -7.46 6.04
C ASN A 120 -10.36 -8.40 5.80
N TYR A 121 -10.67 -8.72 4.53
CA TYR A 121 -11.76 -9.64 4.19
C TYR A 121 -11.44 -11.12 4.57
N GLY A 122 -10.14 -11.46 4.62
CA GLY A 122 -9.72 -12.85 4.88
C GLY A 122 -10.04 -13.78 3.71
N LYS A 123 -10.81 -14.83 3.96
CA LYS A 123 -11.28 -15.77 2.94
C LYS A 123 -12.81 -15.72 2.87
N LEU A 124 -13.34 -15.34 1.73
CA LEU A 124 -14.77 -15.32 1.44
C LEU A 124 -15.04 -16.00 0.10
N ASP A 125 -16.12 -16.78 0.03
CA ASP A 125 -16.54 -17.49 -1.19
C ASP A 125 -17.35 -16.58 -2.16
N ALA A 126 -17.59 -15.32 -1.76
CA ALA A 126 -18.32 -14.32 -2.55
C ALA A 126 -17.43 -13.13 -2.90
N ILE A 127 -17.85 -12.32 -3.88
CA ILE A 127 -17.19 -11.07 -4.22
C ILE A 127 -17.29 -10.12 -3.01
N CYS A 128 -16.13 -9.67 -2.53
CA CYS A 128 -16.05 -8.75 -1.40
C CYS A 128 -16.46 -7.35 -1.83
N THR A 129 -17.39 -6.74 -1.09
CA THR A 129 -17.76 -5.33 -1.17
C THR A 129 -17.40 -4.65 0.15
N GLU A 130 -17.55 -3.34 0.23
CA GLU A 130 -17.27 -2.59 1.46
C GLU A 130 -18.21 -2.97 2.61
N GLU A 131 -19.39 -3.50 2.30
CA GLU A 131 -20.40 -4.00 3.24
C GLU A 131 -20.15 -5.45 3.69
N SER A 132 -19.22 -6.16 3.03
CA SER A 132 -18.87 -7.52 3.42
C SER A 132 -18.23 -7.57 4.81
N PRO A 133 -18.50 -8.62 5.61
CA PRO A 133 -17.89 -8.74 6.92
C PRO A 133 -16.36 -8.86 6.81
N LEU A 134 -15.66 -8.20 7.72
CA LEU A 134 -14.21 -8.32 7.84
C LEU A 134 -13.87 -9.57 8.69
N ASN A 135 -13.00 -10.41 8.18
CA ASN A 135 -12.53 -11.61 8.85
C ASN A 135 -10.99 -11.75 8.72
N PRO A 136 -10.23 -10.85 9.32
CA PRO A 136 -8.79 -10.78 9.16
C PRO A 136 -8.09 -12.03 9.73
N VAL A 137 -7.29 -12.73 8.92
CA VAL A 137 -6.61 -13.98 9.29
C VAL A 137 -5.12 -13.81 9.63
N SER A 138 -4.57 -12.64 9.40
CA SER A 138 -3.16 -12.33 9.72
C SER A 138 -3.07 -11.18 10.73
N PHE A 139 -1.99 -11.17 11.52
CA PHE A 139 -1.77 -10.09 12.49
C PHE A 139 -1.72 -8.71 11.80
N TYR A 140 -1.13 -8.64 10.59
CA TYR A 140 -1.18 -7.43 9.76
C TYR A 140 -2.63 -6.98 9.48
N ALA A 141 -3.47 -7.89 8.98
CA ALA A 141 -4.86 -7.57 8.68
C ALA A 141 -5.65 -7.16 9.94
N ILE A 142 -5.42 -7.84 11.08
CA ILE A 142 -6.03 -7.49 12.37
C ILE A 142 -5.68 -6.05 12.75
N THR A 143 -4.39 -5.68 12.74
CA THR A 143 -3.97 -4.31 13.10
C THR A 143 -4.50 -3.26 12.14
N LYS A 144 -4.64 -3.58 10.84
CA LYS A 144 -5.23 -2.65 9.85
C LYS A 144 -6.75 -2.51 10.04
N THR A 145 -7.47 -3.60 10.38
CA THR A 145 -8.90 -3.54 10.72
C THR A 145 -9.14 -2.66 11.94
N GLN A 146 -8.35 -2.84 13.01
CA GLN A 146 -8.42 -1.96 14.19
C GLN A 146 -8.12 -0.50 13.84
N GLY A 147 -7.16 -0.25 12.92
CA GLY A 147 -6.87 1.09 12.41
C GLY A 147 -8.07 1.71 11.66
N GLU A 148 -8.81 0.92 10.86
CA GLU A 148 -10.05 1.40 10.22
C GLU A 148 -11.10 1.83 11.26
N GLU A 149 -11.35 0.98 12.26
CA GLU A 149 -12.29 1.26 13.35
C GLU A 149 -11.92 2.57 14.05
N ILE A 150 -10.65 2.73 14.44
CA ILE A 150 -10.16 3.95 15.09
C ILE A 150 -10.39 5.19 14.21
N VAL A 151 -10.03 5.14 12.92
CA VAL A 151 -10.19 6.28 12.01
C VAL A 151 -11.64 6.65 11.82
N MET A 152 -12.52 5.67 11.64
CA MET A 152 -13.96 5.89 11.45
C MET A 152 -14.65 6.45 12.70
N GLU A 153 -14.32 5.91 13.88
CA GLU A 153 -14.96 6.32 15.14
C GLU A 153 -14.44 7.66 15.67
N THR A 154 -13.15 7.96 15.45
CA THR A 154 -12.51 9.13 16.09
C THR A 154 -12.47 10.34 15.16
N ALA A 155 -12.10 10.16 13.90
CA ALA A 155 -11.84 11.27 12.97
C ALA A 155 -12.83 11.36 11.82
N GLY A 156 -13.63 10.33 11.57
CA GLY A 156 -14.54 10.28 10.42
C GLY A 156 -13.79 10.35 9.08
N GLY A 157 -12.60 9.77 9.00
CA GLY A 157 -11.74 9.83 7.83
C GLY A 157 -12.23 9.01 6.63
N THR A 158 -11.47 9.04 5.55
CA THR A 158 -11.63 8.15 4.38
C THR A 158 -10.70 6.97 4.51
N VAL A 159 -11.23 5.76 4.43
CA VAL A 159 -10.47 4.50 4.50
C VAL A 159 -10.34 3.91 3.11
N LEU A 160 -9.11 3.62 2.67
CA LEU A 160 -8.82 3.02 1.37
C LEU A 160 -8.32 1.58 1.55
N ARG A 161 -9.16 0.59 1.25
CA ARG A 161 -8.81 -0.84 1.26
C ARG A 161 -8.14 -1.21 -0.06
N PHE A 162 -6.84 -1.06 -0.12
CA PHE A 162 -6.06 -1.31 -1.33
C PHE A 162 -6.00 -2.81 -1.68
N ALA A 163 -6.11 -3.09 -2.99
CA ALA A 163 -5.68 -4.34 -3.58
C ALA A 163 -4.17 -4.57 -3.36
N THR A 164 -3.65 -5.75 -3.70
CA THR A 164 -2.23 -6.08 -3.56
C THR A 164 -1.39 -5.17 -4.45
N ALA A 165 -0.52 -4.40 -3.83
CA ALA A 165 0.33 -3.45 -4.53
C ALA A 165 1.39 -4.15 -5.41
N PHE A 166 1.72 -3.56 -6.56
CA PHE A 166 2.85 -3.94 -7.40
C PHE A 166 3.43 -2.74 -8.14
N GLY A 167 4.58 -2.91 -8.82
CA GLY A 167 5.21 -1.88 -9.65
C GLY A 167 6.47 -1.29 -9.05
N ALA A 168 7.16 -0.45 -9.81
CA ALA A 168 8.40 0.18 -9.41
C ALA A 168 8.18 1.35 -8.45
N SER A 169 9.03 1.44 -7.45
CA SER A 169 9.04 2.52 -6.47
C SER A 169 10.49 2.85 -6.06
N PRO A 170 10.82 4.11 -5.76
CA PRO A 170 12.12 4.47 -5.20
C PRO A 170 12.48 3.69 -3.91
N ARG A 171 11.49 3.36 -3.08
CA ARG A 171 11.62 2.36 -2.00
C ARG A 171 11.03 1.04 -2.48
N MET A 172 11.77 0.33 -3.31
CA MET A 172 11.33 -0.93 -3.89
C MET A 172 10.96 -1.97 -2.82
N ARG A 173 10.01 -2.86 -3.15
CA ARG A 173 9.61 -4.02 -2.34
C ARG A 173 9.58 -5.26 -3.21
N LEU A 174 10.57 -6.13 -3.03
CA LEU A 174 10.68 -7.41 -3.74
C LEU A 174 9.92 -8.55 -3.04
N ASP A 175 9.32 -8.27 -1.88
CA ASP A 175 8.46 -9.21 -1.15
C ASP A 175 6.97 -9.14 -1.58
N LEU A 176 6.61 -8.24 -2.51
CA LEU A 176 5.28 -8.18 -3.11
C LEU A 176 5.17 -9.20 -4.25
N LEU A 177 4.06 -9.92 -4.35
CA LEU A 177 3.90 -11.10 -5.21
C LEU A 177 4.36 -10.87 -6.66
N VAL A 178 3.85 -9.86 -7.35
CA VAL A 178 4.23 -9.58 -8.76
C VAL A 178 5.69 -9.17 -8.84
N ASN A 179 6.15 -8.33 -7.92
CA ASN A 179 7.53 -7.85 -7.87
C ASN A 179 8.51 -9.00 -7.60
N ASP A 180 8.15 -9.90 -6.67
CA ASP A 180 8.94 -11.11 -6.37
C ASP A 180 9.00 -12.07 -7.57
N PHE A 181 7.85 -12.35 -8.19
CA PHE A 181 7.80 -13.23 -9.36
C PHE A 181 8.66 -12.71 -10.51
N VAL A 182 8.61 -11.41 -10.79
CA VAL A 182 9.49 -10.79 -11.80
C VAL A 182 10.95 -10.89 -11.39
N HIS A 183 11.27 -10.60 -10.12
CA HIS A 183 12.64 -10.71 -9.62
C HIS A 183 13.17 -12.14 -9.73
N GLN A 184 12.42 -13.15 -9.28
CA GLN A 184 12.78 -14.56 -9.40
C GLN A 184 13.01 -14.98 -10.86
N ALA A 185 12.11 -14.58 -11.76
CA ALA A 185 12.20 -14.90 -13.19
C ALA A 185 13.43 -14.25 -13.85
N VAL A 186 13.70 -12.97 -13.54
CA VAL A 186 14.81 -12.22 -14.18
C VAL A 186 16.17 -12.61 -13.61
N VAL A 187 16.30 -12.65 -12.27
CA VAL A 187 17.58 -12.87 -11.59
C VAL A 187 17.90 -14.36 -11.46
N ASN A 188 16.96 -15.12 -10.88
CA ASN A 188 17.19 -16.54 -10.57
C ASN A 188 16.87 -17.46 -11.76
N LYS A 189 16.27 -16.94 -12.83
CA LYS A 189 15.84 -17.70 -14.02
C LYS A 189 14.94 -18.89 -13.70
N GLN A 190 14.27 -18.84 -12.57
CA GLN A 190 13.32 -19.87 -12.12
C GLN A 190 12.24 -19.27 -11.24
N LEU A 191 11.03 -19.85 -11.29
CA LEU A 191 9.92 -19.51 -10.43
C LEU A 191 9.19 -20.80 -10.02
N ILE A 192 9.00 -20.98 -8.72
CA ILE A 192 8.19 -22.06 -8.16
C ILE A 192 6.92 -21.45 -7.59
N VAL A 193 5.76 -21.86 -8.12
CA VAL A 193 4.46 -21.33 -7.73
C VAL A 193 3.68 -22.37 -6.96
N TYR A 194 3.30 -22.05 -5.73
CA TYR A 194 2.42 -22.84 -4.89
C TYR A 194 0.98 -22.34 -5.02
N GLU A 195 -0.01 -23.25 -5.03
CA GLU A 195 -1.42 -22.90 -5.08
C GLU A 195 -1.70 -21.91 -6.22
N SER A 196 -1.30 -22.30 -7.45
CA SER A 196 -1.28 -21.44 -8.64
C SER A 196 -2.65 -20.86 -9.01
N GLY A 197 -3.74 -21.57 -8.66
CA GLY A 197 -5.12 -21.14 -8.93
C GLY A 197 -5.67 -20.07 -7.99
N PHE A 198 -4.97 -19.74 -6.88
CA PHE A 198 -5.46 -18.73 -5.94
C PHE A 198 -5.47 -17.34 -6.56
N ARG A 199 -6.61 -16.68 -6.45
CA ARG A 199 -6.83 -15.34 -6.99
C ARG A 199 -6.37 -14.26 -6.02
N ARG A 200 -5.88 -13.19 -6.61
CA ARG A 200 -5.53 -11.96 -5.94
C ARG A 200 -6.01 -10.78 -6.77
N THR A 201 -6.30 -9.73 -6.09
CA THR A 201 -6.58 -8.45 -6.72
C THR A 201 -5.34 -7.57 -6.64
N PHE A 202 -5.03 -6.83 -7.68
CA PHE A 202 -3.81 -6.04 -7.76
C PHE A 202 -4.09 -4.57 -8.05
N ILE A 203 -3.13 -3.71 -7.69
CA ILE A 203 -3.12 -2.29 -8.04
C ILE A 203 -1.68 -1.81 -8.20
N HIS A 204 -1.42 -1.06 -9.25
CA HIS A 204 -0.10 -0.45 -9.44
C HIS A 204 0.14 0.67 -8.43
N VAL A 205 1.37 0.78 -7.91
CA VAL A 205 1.71 1.77 -6.87
C VAL A 205 1.45 3.22 -7.29
N ARG A 206 1.56 3.55 -8.59
CA ARG A 206 1.19 4.88 -9.11
C ARG A 206 -0.31 5.15 -8.99
N ASP A 207 -1.14 4.16 -9.24
CA ASP A 207 -2.59 4.27 -9.10
C ASP A 207 -3.01 4.32 -7.62
N MET A 208 -2.26 3.69 -6.71
CA MET A 208 -2.45 3.92 -5.27
C MET A 208 -2.26 5.41 -4.91
N GLY A 209 -1.18 6.03 -5.40
CA GLY A 209 -0.94 7.45 -5.20
C GLY A 209 -2.06 8.33 -5.76
N LYS A 210 -2.54 8.02 -6.99
CA LYS A 210 -3.70 8.71 -7.59
C LYS A 210 -4.98 8.56 -6.77
N ALA A 211 -5.25 7.36 -6.24
CA ALA A 211 -6.43 7.14 -5.39
C ALA A 211 -6.39 7.96 -4.10
N ILE A 212 -5.21 8.08 -3.50
CA ILE A 212 -5.01 8.91 -2.31
C ILE A 212 -5.25 10.40 -2.63
N GLN A 213 -4.65 10.90 -3.72
CA GLN A 213 -4.87 12.28 -4.16
C GLN A 213 -6.34 12.52 -4.52
N PHE A 214 -6.98 11.61 -5.27
CA PHE A 214 -8.40 11.65 -5.60
C PHE A 214 -9.28 11.73 -4.36
N SER A 215 -8.92 10.99 -3.31
CA SER A 215 -9.67 11.00 -2.04
C SER A 215 -9.57 12.34 -1.30
N LEU A 216 -8.43 13.04 -1.40
CA LEU A 216 -8.30 14.40 -0.87
C LEU A 216 -9.16 15.40 -1.65
N GLU A 217 -9.14 15.30 -2.98
CA GLU A 217 -9.89 16.20 -3.89
C GLU A 217 -11.41 16.01 -3.78
N ASN A 218 -11.87 14.81 -3.39
CA ASN A 218 -13.28 14.46 -3.23
C ASN A 218 -13.65 14.16 -1.76
N TYR A 219 -12.91 14.72 -0.80
CA TYR A 219 -13.01 14.35 0.61
C TYR A 219 -14.43 14.50 1.18
N ASP A 220 -15.14 15.58 0.86
CA ASP A 220 -16.50 15.81 1.37
C ASP A 220 -17.47 14.70 0.99
N GLN A 221 -17.29 14.07 -0.18
CA GLN A 221 -18.09 12.94 -0.65
C GLN A 221 -17.61 11.61 -0.06
N MET A 222 -16.32 11.50 0.23
CA MET A 222 -15.66 10.25 0.62
C MET A 222 -15.49 10.06 2.12
N ARG A 223 -15.60 11.12 2.91
CA ARG A 223 -15.44 11.07 4.38
C ARG A 223 -16.43 10.12 5.04
N ASN A 224 -16.07 9.59 6.20
CA ASN A 224 -16.85 8.61 6.97
C ASN A 224 -17.18 7.32 6.19
N ASN A 225 -16.35 6.93 5.24
CA ASN A 225 -16.57 5.74 4.44
C ASN A 225 -15.27 4.96 4.17
N SER A 226 -15.46 3.67 3.93
CA SER A 226 -14.41 2.80 3.36
C SER A 226 -14.66 2.58 1.87
N TYR A 227 -13.57 2.45 1.11
CA TYR A 227 -13.56 2.18 -0.32
C TYR A 227 -12.55 1.10 -0.66
N ASN A 228 -12.97 0.10 -1.42
CA ASN A 228 -12.05 -0.80 -2.08
C ASN A 228 -11.34 -0.06 -3.22
N VAL A 229 -10.03 -0.20 -3.31
CA VAL A 229 -9.21 0.50 -4.31
C VAL A 229 -8.42 -0.48 -5.16
N GLY A 230 -8.77 -0.54 -6.43
CA GLY A 230 -8.27 -1.44 -7.45
C GLY A 230 -9.15 -1.39 -8.69
N HIS A 231 -9.15 -2.46 -9.48
CA HIS A 231 -10.02 -2.61 -10.64
C HIS A 231 -10.31 -4.09 -10.90
N GLU A 232 -11.53 -4.42 -11.34
CA GLU A 232 -11.95 -5.80 -11.59
C GLU A 232 -11.07 -6.50 -12.66
N SER A 233 -10.56 -5.78 -13.65
CA SER A 233 -9.65 -6.31 -14.65
C SER A 233 -8.26 -6.68 -14.12
N LEU A 234 -7.97 -6.35 -12.86
CA LEU A 234 -6.71 -6.69 -12.18
C LEU A 234 -6.88 -7.84 -11.17
N ASN A 235 -7.92 -8.65 -11.34
CA ASN A 235 -8.09 -9.91 -10.63
C ASN A 235 -7.42 -11.05 -11.40
N TYR A 236 -6.32 -11.58 -10.88
CA TYR A 236 -5.51 -12.60 -11.53
C TYR A 236 -5.20 -13.75 -10.58
N THR A 237 -5.06 -14.95 -11.13
CA THR A 237 -4.43 -16.08 -10.43
C THR A 237 -2.90 -15.90 -10.42
N LYS A 238 -2.22 -16.60 -9.52
CA LYS A 238 -0.74 -16.65 -9.55
C LYS A 238 -0.21 -17.24 -10.86
N GLU A 239 -0.96 -18.18 -11.46
CA GLU A 239 -0.66 -18.76 -12.75
C GLU A 239 -0.73 -17.73 -13.88
N ASP A 240 -1.76 -16.88 -13.91
CA ASP A 240 -1.89 -15.82 -14.91
C ASP A 240 -0.68 -14.88 -14.87
N ILE A 241 -0.26 -14.46 -13.66
CA ILE A 241 0.90 -13.60 -13.47
C ILE A 241 2.18 -14.28 -13.95
N ALA A 242 2.40 -15.55 -13.56
CA ALA A 242 3.58 -16.31 -13.97
C ALA A 242 3.65 -16.47 -15.49
N ASN A 243 2.51 -16.72 -16.14
CA ASN A 243 2.41 -16.83 -17.60
C ASN A 243 2.67 -15.48 -18.30
N ALA A 244 2.10 -14.38 -17.79
CA ALA A 244 2.35 -13.03 -18.32
C ALA A 244 3.85 -12.64 -18.26
N ILE A 245 4.55 -13.03 -17.20
CA ILE A 245 6.00 -12.83 -17.07
C ILE A 245 6.74 -13.71 -18.08
N ARG A 246 6.34 -15.00 -18.23
CA ARG A 246 6.99 -15.97 -19.13
C ARG A 246 6.91 -15.57 -20.61
N GLU A 247 5.89 -14.82 -21.01
CA GLU A 247 5.79 -14.27 -22.36
C GLU A 247 6.88 -13.22 -22.68
N ARG A 248 7.51 -12.65 -21.64
CA ARG A 248 8.48 -11.53 -21.75
C ARG A 248 9.90 -11.93 -21.43
N VAL A 249 10.08 -12.89 -20.52
CA VAL A 249 11.39 -13.31 -20.03
C VAL A 249 11.47 -14.84 -20.02
N PRO A 250 12.52 -15.46 -20.56
CA PRO A 250 12.72 -16.90 -20.47
C PRO A 250 13.20 -17.29 -19.06
N PHE A 251 12.46 -18.20 -18.40
CA PHE A 251 12.80 -18.79 -17.12
C PHE A 251 12.16 -20.16 -16.94
N TYR A 252 12.65 -20.96 -16.01
CA TYR A 252 12.04 -22.23 -15.63
C TYR A 252 10.86 -21.98 -14.70
N LEU A 253 9.65 -22.40 -15.13
CA LEU A 253 8.42 -22.29 -14.35
C LEU A 253 7.99 -23.68 -13.85
N HIS A 254 7.80 -23.81 -12.54
CA HIS A 254 7.31 -25.02 -11.91
C HIS A 254 6.11 -24.72 -11.01
N TYR A 255 5.00 -25.46 -11.23
CA TYR A 255 3.85 -25.46 -10.34
C TYR A 255 4.02 -26.58 -9.33
N ALA A 256 4.15 -26.23 -8.06
CA ALA A 256 4.39 -27.20 -7.01
C ALA A 256 3.08 -27.83 -6.56
N GLU A 257 3.01 -29.16 -6.58
CA GLU A 257 1.87 -29.95 -6.10
C GLU A 257 1.90 -30.17 -4.59
N VAL A 258 3.05 -29.96 -3.94
CA VAL A 258 3.27 -30.20 -2.51
C VAL A 258 3.81 -28.94 -1.86
N GLY A 259 3.23 -28.58 -0.73
CA GLY A 259 3.55 -27.35 0.00
C GLY A 259 2.36 -26.39 -0.05
N THR A 260 2.40 -25.40 0.82
CA THR A 260 1.36 -24.36 0.91
C THR A 260 1.99 -22.97 0.91
N ASP A 261 1.32 -22.01 0.31
CA ASP A 261 1.64 -20.60 0.51
C ASP A 261 1.20 -20.20 1.93
N PRO A 262 2.07 -19.60 2.74
CA PRO A 262 1.67 -19.05 4.03
C PRO A 262 0.55 -18.01 3.93
N ASP A 263 0.43 -17.36 2.78
CA ASP A 263 -0.59 -16.36 2.47
C ASP A 263 -1.76 -16.99 1.69
N GLN A 264 -2.69 -17.62 2.42
CA GLN A 264 -3.82 -18.38 1.88
C GLN A 264 -5.02 -17.51 1.49
N ARG A 265 -4.80 -16.31 1.01
CA ARG A 265 -5.88 -15.44 0.52
C ARG A 265 -6.34 -15.90 -0.87
N ASP A 266 -7.64 -16.10 -1.02
CA ASP A 266 -8.30 -16.41 -2.28
C ASP A 266 -9.65 -15.69 -2.28
N TYR A 267 -9.73 -14.54 -2.95
CA TYR A 267 -10.94 -13.71 -2.98
C TYR A 267 -10.95 -12.77 -4.20
N GLU A 268 -12.15 -12.39 -4.59
CA GLU A 268 -12.40 -11.31 -5.56
C GLU A 268 -12.99 -10.09 -4.82
N VAL A 269 -12.73 -8.89 -5.34
CA VAL A 269 -13.18 -7.62 -4.76
C VAL A 269 -13.90 -6.80 -5.83
N SER A 270 -15.02 -6.20 -5.45
CA SER A 270 -15.70 -5.19 -6.26
C SER A 270 -15.14 -3.79 -5.95
N TYR A 271 -14.96 -3.01 -6.99
CA TYR A 271 -14.45 -1.64 -6.92
C TYR A 271 -15.49 -0.60 -7.36
N LYS A 272 -16.75 -1.02 -7.56
CA LYS A 272 -17.82 -0.19 -8.08
C LYS A 272 -18.03 1.09 -7.28
N LYS A 273 -17.94 1.02 -5.94
CA LYS A 273 -18.19 2.17 -5.07
C LYS A 273 -17.26 3.35 -5.34
N ILE A 274 -15.97 3.11 -5.53
CA ILE A 274 -15.01 4.18 -5.85
C ILE A 274 -15.10 4.62 -7.32
N GLN A 275 -15.44 3.70 -8.23
CA GLN A 275 -15.65 3.99 -9.65
C GLN A 275 -16.88 4.88 -9.87
N GLU A 276 -17.96 4.70 -9.11
CA GLU A 276 -19.15 5.55 -9.14
C GLU A 276 -18.87 7.01 -8.76
N ILE A 277 -17.79 7.26 -8.01
CA ILE A 277 -17.30 8.62 -7.71
C ILE A 277 -16.44 9.17 -8.85
N GLY A 278 -15.91 8.29 -9.73
CA GLY A 278 -15.12 8.66 -10.90
C GLY A 278 -13.63 8.29 -10.82
N TYR A 279 -13.21 7.48 -9.85
CA TYR A 279 -11.84 6.96 -9.80
C TYR A 279 -11.67 5.78 -10.75
N GLU A 280 -10.58 5.80 -11.52
CA GLU A 280 -10.17 4.72 -12.41
C GLU A 280 -8.66 4.45 -12.30
N THR A 281 -8.29 3.17 -12.36
CA THR A 281 -6.88 2.79 -12.50
C THR A 281 -6.38 3.04 -13.93
N THR A 282 -5.11 3.33 -14.09
CA THR A 282 -4.52 3.68 -15.39
C THR A 282 -3.37 2.77 -15.82
N VAL A 283 -2.88 1.91 -14.93
CA VAL A 283 -1.75 1.02 -15.23
C VAL A 283 -2.21 -0.42 -15.25
N THR A 284 -2.00 -1.09 -16.37
CA THR A 284 -2.30 -2.50 -16.56
C THR A 284 -1.25 -3.40 -15.90
N LEU A 285 -1.57 -4.69 -15.69
CA LEU A 285 -0.61 -5.67 -15.21
C LEU A 285 0.59 -5.79 -16.18
N ASP A 286 0.34 -5.78 -17.46
CA ASP A 286 1.34 -5.92 -18.52
C ASP A 286 2.35 -4.76 -18.53
N GLU A 287 1.88 -3.54 -18.38
CA GLU A 287 2.73 -2.35 -18.26
C GLU A 287 3.59 -2.41 -17.00
N GLY A 288 3.01 -2.78 -15.86
CA GLY A 288 3.74 -2.90 -14.59
C GLY A 288 4.76 -4.04 -14.59
N ILE A 289 4.46 -5.21 -15.19
CA ILE A 289 5.43 -6.29 -15.38
C ILE A 289 6.58 -5.81 -16.26
N SER A 290 6.30 -5.14 -17.38
CA SER A 290 7.31 -4.61 -18.30
C SER A 290 8.19 -3.55 -17.63
N GLU A 291 7.62 -2.71 -16.78
CA GLU A 291 8.34 -1.76 -15.94
C GLU A 291 9.27 -2.48 -14.94
N LEU A 292 8.74 -3.46 -14.21
CA LEU A 292 9.49 -4.23 -13.22
C LEU A 292 10.67 -5.00 -13.82
N ILE A 293 10.49 -5.61 -15.01
CA ILE A 293 11.58 -6.31 -15.71
C ILE A 293 12.73 -5.34 -15.98
N ARG A 294 12.44 -4.14 -16.48
CA ARG A 294 13.48 -3.11 -16.75
C ARG A 294 14.18 -2.65 -15.45
N VAL A 295 13.42 -2.50 -14.38
CA VAL A 295 13.97 -2.09 -13.07
C VAL A 295 14.90 -3.17 -12.53
N VAL A 296 14.46 -4.44 -12.53
CA VAL A 296 15.23 -5.57 -11.99
C VAL A 296 16.49 -5.83 -12.82
N ASP A 297 16.43 -5.66 -14.13
CA ASP A 297 17.59 -5.81 -15.02
C ASP A 297 18.62 -4.68 -14.85
N ALA A 298 18.16 -3.46 -14.54
CA ALA A 298 19.01 -2.28 -14.39
C ALA A 298 19.63 -2.12 -12.99
N ILE A 299 19.02 -2.71 -11.96
CA ILE A 299 19.44 -2.55 -10.57
C ILE A 299 20.09 -3.83 -10.07
N ASP A 300 21.37 -3.74 -9.68
CA ASP A 300 22.02 -4.82 -8.95
C ASP A 300 21.40 -4.97 -7.56
N VAL A 301 20.53 -5.98 -7.42
CA VAL A 301 19.77 -6.24 -6.19
C VAL A 301 20.64 -7.04 -5.23
N THR A 302 21.70 -6.45 -4.73
CA THR A 302 22.57 -7.05 -3.71
C THR A 302 22.04 -6.84 -2.29
N SER A 303 21.12 -5.90 -2.10
CA SER A 303 20.46 -5.63 -0.83
C SER A 303 19.00 -6.05 -0.89
N PRO A 304 18.50 -6.83 0.06
CA PRO A 304 17.10 -7.23 0.08
C PRO A 304 16.22 -6.00 0.33
N TRP A 305 15.49 -5.59 -0.67
CA TRP A 305 14.42 -4.58 -0.54
C TRP A 305 13.17 -5.26 0.00
N LEU A 306 13.31 -5.82 1.20
CA LEU A 306 12.29 -6.51 1.94
C LEU A 306 11.86 -5.67 3.16
N ASN A 307 10.68 -5.92 3.67
CA ASN A 307 10.22 -5.30 4.92
C ASN A 307 10.66 -6.07 6.18
N VAL A 308 11.47 -7.11 6.03
CA VAL A 308 11.96 -7.98 7.12
C VAL A 308 13.47 -8.03 7.20
#